data_48c6c137a4609bd9d1fe94a521600240
#
_entry.id   48c6c137a4609bd9d1fe94a521600240
#
_cell.length_a   1.000
_cell.length_b   1.000
_cell.length_c   1.000
_cell.angle_alpha   90.00
_cell.angle_beta   90.00
_cell.angle_gamma   90.00
#
_symmetry.space_group_name_H-M   'P 1'
#
loop_
_entity.id
_entity.type
_entity.pdbx_description
1 polymer ?
#
loop_
_entity_poly.entity_id
_entity_poly.type
_entity_poly.pdbx_seq_one_letter_code
_entity_poly.pdbx_strand_id
1 'polypeptide(L)'
;MNKHWIWLLVLGMLVACKDKVENTEKEGVETVLPSQVNEVTVMKLEKKDFNHELVSNGKVVAKEYADLYFRSSEGVGHVYVKNGTRVRKGQKLAELNLFKLNNNLQQTKNALAQASLEMQDVLIGQGYAPDKPEAVPADVMELAQVKSGYEQAKAQYELAQHEVEQATLVAPFDGIVANLFDKAHSLANTGEPF
;
A
#
# COMPACT_ATOMS: atom_id res chain seq x y z
N MET A 1 -10.64 -58.68 -13.54
CA MET A 1 -9.83 -59.62 -12.76
C MET A 1 -10.40 -59.60 -11.36
N ASN A 2 -11.13 -60.46 -11.20
CA ASN A 2 -11.60 -61.57 -10.36
C ASN A 2 -12.36 -61.11 -9.10
N LYS A 3 -13.65 -60.97 -9.36
CA LYS A 3 -14.74 -60.66 -8.42
C LYS A 3 -15.13 -61.88 -7.52
N HIS A 4 -14.37 -62.96 -7.59
CA HIS A 4 -14.72 -64.23 -6.92
C HIS A 4 -13.93 -64.53 -5.67
N TRP A 5 -12.96 -63.71 -5.27
CA TRP A 5 -12.11 -63.99 -4.11
C TRP A 5 -12.62 -63.39 -2.80
N ILE A 6 -13.62 -62.51 -2.89
CA ILE A 6 -14.22 -61.90 -1.68
C ILE A 6 -15.30 -62.81 -1.05
N TRP A 7 -15.82 -63.78 -1.79
CA TRP A 7 -16.88 -64.69 -1.29
C TRP A 7 -16.38 -65.87 -0.46
N LEU A 8 -15.09 -66.16 -0.48
CA LEU A 8 -14.49 -67.29 0.27
C LEU A 8 -14.10 -66.94 1.72
N LEU A 9 -14.11 -65.67 2.08
CA LEU A 9 -13.74 -65.20 3.42
C LEU A 9 -14.94 -65.01 4.37
N VAL A 10 -16.19 -65.14 3.87
CA VAL A 10 -17.42 -64.93 4.67
C VAL A 10 -17.98 -66.27 5.18
N LEU A 11 -17.51 -67.42 4.66
CA LEU A 11 -18.09 -68.72 4.99
C LEU A 11 -17.35 -69.46 6.13
N GLY A 12 -16.34 -68.85 6.78
CA GLY A 12 -15.49 -69.48 7.81
C GLY A 12 -15.84 -69.16 9.27
N MET A 13 -16.89 -68.39 9.57
CA MET A 13 -17.14 -67.85 10.91
C MET A 13 -18.45 -68.30 11.59
N LEU A 14 -18.99 -69.44 11.23
CA LEU A 14 -20.27 -69.95 11.80
C LEU A 14 -20.16 -71.39 12.36
N VAL A 15 -19.09 -71.72 13.07
CA VAL A 15 -19.14 -72.97 13.88
C VAL A 15 -18.28 -72.74 15.12
N ALA A 16 -18.87 -72.40 16.25
CA ALA A 16 -18.50 -72.88 17.61
C ALA A 16 -19.28 -72.11 18.69
N CYS A 17 -20.46 -72.50 18.93
CA CYS A 17 -21.05 -72.36 20.26
C CYS A 17 -21.73 -73.72 20.57
N LYS A 18 -21.14 -74.50 21.43
CA LYS A 18 -21.81 -75.60 22.07
C LYS A 18 -21.63 -75.51 23.56
N ASP A 19 -22.76 -75.25 24.23
CA ASP A 19 -22.91 -75.18 25.67
C ASP A 19 -22.40 -76.46 26.33
N LYS A 20 -21.73 -76.29 27.46
CA LYS A 20 -21.66 -77.31 28.48
C LYS A 20 -21.94 -76.62 29.83
N VAL A 21 -23.13 -76.79 30.31
CA VAL A 21 -23.52 -76.51 31.68
C VAL A 21 -22.93 -77.62 32.55
N GLU A 22 -22.09 -77.30 33.49
CA GLU A 22 -21.69 -78.16 34.57
C GLU A 22 -21.83 -77.39 35.90
N ASN A 23 -22.84 -77.82 36.64
CA ASN A 23 -23.08 -77.44 38.03
C ASN A 23 -21.90 -77.85 38.88
N THR A 24 -21.29 -76.96 39.61
CA THR A 24 -20.53 -77.30 40.80
C THR A 24 -20.70 -76.23 41.87
N GLU A 25 -20.95 -76.70 43.02
CA GLU A 25 -21.36 -76.14 44.27
C GLU A 25 -20.60 -74.92 44.78
N LYS A 26 -21.34 -74.23 45.63
CA LYS A 26 -21.01 -73.04 46.42
C LYS A 26 -19.72 -73.29 47.24
N GLU A 27 -18.70 -72.53 46.96
CA GLU A 27 -17.74 -72.09 47.99
C GLU A 27 -17.79 -70.52 47.98
N GLY A 28 -18.12 -70.05 49.16
CA GLY A 28 -18.19 -68.61 49.37
C GLY A 28 -16.79 -67.98 49.27
N VAL A 29 -16.51 -67.43 48.13
CA VAL A 29 -15.36 -66.53 47.98
C VAL A 29 -15.84 -65.14 48.43
N GLU A 30 -15.43 -64.78 49.65
CA GLU A 30 -15.43 -63.33 50.03
C GLU A 30 -14.62 -62.55 49.04
N THR A 31 -15.30 -61.95 48.13
CA THR A 31 -14.66 -60.98 47.18
C THR A 31 -14.30 -59.78 47.99
N VAL A 32 -13.13 -59.74 48.55
CA VAL A 32 -12.55 -58.47 49.08
C VAL A 32 -12.29 -57.60 47.89
N LEU A 33 -13.25 -56.71 47.67
CA LEU A 33 -13.04 -55.63 46.70
C LEU A 33 -11.80 -54.85 47.11
N PRO A 34 -10.81 -54.68 46.23
CA PRO A 34 -9.67 -53.86 46.56
C PRO A 34 -10.17 -52.48 46.95
N SER A 35 -9.81 -52.06 48.15
CA SER A 35 -10.09 -50.73 48.63
C SER A 35 -9.50 -49.73 47.60
N GLN A 36 -10.34 -49.15 46.79
CA GLN A 36 -9.92 -48.05 45.95
C GLN A 36 -9.59 -46.87 46.86
N VAL A 37 -8.32 -46.70 47.13
CA VAL A 37 -7.80 -45.50 47.77
C VAL A 37 -7.86 -44.40 46.70
N ASN A 38 -8.86 -43.57 46.77
CA ASN A 38 -8.89 -42.36 45.95
C ASN A 38 -7.79 -41.44 46.48
N GLU A 39 -6.71 -41.30 45.72
CA GLU A 39 -5.72 -40.26 45.98
C GLU A 39 -6.37 -38.90 45.78
N VAL A 40 -6.52 -38.19 46.86
CA VAL A 40 -6.99 -36.78 46.82
C VAL A 40 -5.81 -35.86 47.07
N THR A 41 -5.55 -34.98 46.14
CA THR A 41 -4.58 -33.91 46.31
C THR A 41 -5.24 -32.76 47.05
N VAL A 42 -4.76 -32.47 48.23
CA VAL A 42 -5.23 -31.32 49.02
C VAL A 42 -4.25 -30.17 48.89
N MET A 43 -4.75 -29.01 48.70
CA MET A 43 -4.00 -27.75 48.69
C MET A 43 -4.43 -26.87 49.81
N LYS A 44 -3.49 -26.35 50.59
CA LYS A 44 -3.75 -25.37 51.60
C LYS A 44 -4.12 -24.03 50.93
N LEU A 45 -5.31 -23.54 51.19
CA LEU A 45 -5.73 -22.24 50.70
C LEU A 45 -4.95 -21.16 51.44
N GLU A 46 -4.21 -20.36 50.67
CA GLU A 46 -3.54 -19.17 51.15
C GLU A 46 -4.24 -17.94 50.57
N LYS A 47 -4.36 -16.90 51.41
CA LYS A 47 -4.90 -15.62 50.95
C LYS A 47 -3.86 -14.96 50.04
N LYS A 48 -4.18 -14.83 48.77
CA LYS A 48 -3.34 -14.17 47.75
C LYS A 48 -4.13 -13.07 47.07
N ASP A 49 -3.41 -12.04 46.63
CA ASP A 49 -3.98 -11.02 45.77
C ASP A 49 -4.34 -11.62 44.41
N PHE A 50 -5.57 -11.39 43.99
CA PHE A 50 -6.07 -11.81 42.69
C PHE A 50 -6.04 -10.64 41.73
N ASN A 51 -5.10 -10.69 40.79
CA ASN A 51 -5.04 -9.70 39.74
C ASN A 51 -6.11 -10.04 38.68
N HIS A 52 -7.09 -9.18 38.56
CA HIS A 52 -8.11 -9.29 37.54
C HIS A 52 -7.55 -8.78 36.20
N GLU A 53 -7.24 -9.67 35.30
CA GLU A 53 -6.80 -9.31 33.94
C GLU A 53 -8.01 -9.19 33.02
N LEU A 54 -8.15 -8.02 32.40
CA LEU A 54 -9.09 -7.79 31.32
C LEU A 54 -8.37 -8.00 30.00
N VAL A 55 -8.69 -9.08 29.31
CA VAL A 55 -8.18 -9.34 27.96
C VAL A 55 -9.19 -8.81 26.95
N SER A 56 -8.73 -7.91 26.09
CA SER A 56 -9.53 -7.35 25.00
C SER A 56 -8.82 -7.56 23.68
N ASN A 57 -9.55 -7.95 22.67
CA ASN A 57 -9.06 -8.04 21.31
C ASN A 57 -9.34 -6.72 20.58
N GLY A 58 -8.33 -6.22 19.89
CA GLY A 58 -8.43 -5.00 19.08
C GLY A 58 -7.69 -5.15 17.75
N LYS A 59 -8.10 -4.35 16.77
CA LYS A 59 -7.40 -4.23 15.50
C LYS A 59 -6.59 -2.93 15.52
N VAL A 60 -5.29 -3.04 15.32
CA VAL A 60 -4.43 -1.86 15.14
C VAL A 60 -4.60 -1.36 13.71
N VAL A 61 -4.95 -0.10 13.58
CA VAL A 61 -5.07 0.60 12.29
C VAL A 61 -4.14 1.81 12.28
N ALA A 62 -3.69 2.21 11.09
CA ALA A 62 -2.92 3.43 10.95
C ALA A 62 -3.80 4.64 11.32
N LYS A 63 -3.25 5.59 12.09
CA LYS A 63 -3.93 6.85 12.43
C LYS A 63 -4.14 7.71 11.19
N GLU A 64 -3.14 7.75 10.33
CA GLU A 64 -3.13 8.48 9.07
C GLU A 64 -2.53 7.58 7.99
N TYR A 65 -3.08 7.62 6.80
CA TYR A 65 -2.52 6.98 5.63
C TYR A 65 -2.80 7.84 4.39
N ALA A 66 -1.96 7.72 3.39
CA ALA A 66 -2.15 8.35 2.09
C ALA A 66 -1.72 7.38 0.99
N ASP A 67 -2.61 7.21 0.02
CA ASP A 67 -2.29 6.53 -1.21
C ASP A 67 -1.71 7.56 -2.20
N LEU A 68 -0.52 7.30 -2.69
CA LEU A 68 0.21 8.21 -3.56
C LEU A 68 0.12 7.71 -5.00
N TYR A 69 -0.19 8.63 -5.91
CA TYR A 69 -0.39 8.33 -7.32
C TYR A 69 0.52 9.20 -8.17
N PHE A 70 1.10 8.62 -9.21
CA PHE A 70 1.66 9.43 -10.28
C PHE A 70 0.54 10.00 -11.14
N ARG A 71 0.71 11.23 -11.58
CA ARG A 71 -0.26 11.92 -12.43
C ARG A 71 0.03 11.77 -13.92
N SER A 72 1.19 11.25 -14.27
CA SER A 72 1.65 10.99 -15.63
C SER A 72 2.00 9.53 -15.81
N SER A 73 1.66 8.96 -16.96
CA SER A 73 1.95 7.57 -17.34
C SER A 73 3.33 7.44 -18.00
N GLU A 74 4.35 8.03 -17.40
CA GLU A 74 5.74 7.87 -17.85
C GLU A 74 6.41 6.69 -17.13
N GLY A 75 7.54 6.22 -17.64
CA GLY A 75 8.31 5.18 -16.99
C GLY A 75 8.83 5.62 -15.62
N VAL A 76 8.77 4.75 -14.62
CA VAL A 76 9.38 4.98 -13.31
C VAL A 76 10.89 4.97 -13.45
N GLY A 77 11.53 6.12 -13.23
CA GLY A 77 12.98 6.27 -13.35
C GLY A 77 13.69 5.69 -12.14
N HIS A 78 13.36 6.14 -10.94
CA HIS A 78 13.99 5.73 -9.70
C HIS A 78 12.97 5.55 -8.58
N VAL A 79 13.21 4.52 -7.76
CA VAL A 79 12.49 4.27 -6.51
C VAL A 79 13.51 4.31 -5.37
N TYR A 80 13.33 5.25 -4.44
CA TYR A 80 14.30 5.54 -3.37
C TYR A 80 14.00 4.80 -2.07
N VAL A 81 12.84 4.18 -1.97
CA VAL A 81 12.33 3.56 -0.74
C VAL A 81 11.89 2.12 -0.99
N LYS A 82 11.71 1.38 0.10
CA LYS A 82 11.17 0.01 0.09
C LYS A 82 10.06 -0.10 1.13
N ASN A 83 9.23 -1.13 1.01
CA ASN A 83 8.26 -1.46 2.05
C ASN A 83 8.95 -1.57 3.42
N GLY A 84 8.38 -0.94 4.44
CA GLY A 84 8.94 -0.86 5.79
C GLY A 84 9.94 0.30 6.01
N THR A 85 10.29 1.06 4.97
CA THR A 85 11.20 2.23 5.11
C THR A 85 10.49 3.35 5.86
N ARG A 86 11.14 3.88 6.91
CA ARG A 86 10.68 5.10 7.59
C ARG A 86 11.08 6.33 6.79
N VAL A 87 10.13 7.20 6.55
CA VAL A 87 10.28 8.42 5.75
C VAL A 87 9.83 9.65 6.52
N ARG A 88 10.37 10.81 6.14
CA ARG A 88 10.00 12.12 6.68
C ARG A 88 9.14 12.88 5.67
N LYS A 89 8.30 13.78 6.16
CA LYS A 89 7.55 14.70 5.32
C LYS A 89 8.46 15.42 4.31
N GLY A 90 8.06 15.42 3.03
CA GLY A 90 8.83 16.01 1.92
C GLY A 90 9.96 15.14 1.39
N GLN A 91 10.21 13.96 1.96
CA GLN A 91 11.24 13.04 1.46
C GLN A 91 10.79 12.45 0.12
N LYS A 92 11.69 12.42 -0.87
CA LYS A 92 11.45 11.78 -2.17
C LYS A 92 11.30 10.27 -1.98
N LEU A 93 10.25 9.71 -2.59
CA LEU A 93 9.93 8.30 -2.56
C LEU A 93 10.25 7.63 -3.91
N ALA A 94 9.81 8.25 -4.98
CA ALA A 94 10.05 7.80 -6.34
C ALA A 94 10.01 8.98 -7.31
N GLU A 95 10.51 8.73 -8.52
CA GLU A 95 10.65 9.73 -9.58
C GLU A 95 10.41 9.07 -10.94
N LEU A 96 9.61 9.70 -11.78
CA LEU A 96 9.43 9.27 -13.17
C LEU A 96 10.66 9.60 -14.02
N ASN A 97 10.72 9.03 -15.23
CA ASN A 97 11.71 9.43 -16.20
C ASN A 97 11.41 10.85 -16.71
N LEU A 98 12.23 11.80 -16.28
CA LEU A 98 12.02 13.22 -16.52
C LEU A 98 12.44 13.69 -17.93
N PHE A 99 12.98 12.82 -18.78
CA PHE A 99 13.55 13.25 -20.07
C PHE A 99 12.55 14.00 -20.94
N LYS A 100 11.36 13.43 -21.16
CA LYS A 100 10.32 14.08 -21.97
C LYS A 100 9.78 15.35 -21.32
N LEU A 101 9.52 15.30 -20.01
CA LEU A 101 8.99 16.41 -19.24
C LEU A 101 9.95 17.60 -19.22
N ASN A 102 11.25 17.35 -19.03
CA ASN A 102 12.27 18.40 -19.07
C ASN A 102 12.44 18.99 -20.48
N ASN A 103 12.32 18.16 -21.52
CA ASN A 103 12.34 18.68 -22.88
C ASN A 103 11.13 19.57 -23.16
N ASN A 104 9.92 19.17 -22.75
CA ASN A 104 8.72 19.99 -22.87
C ASN A 104 8.85 21.30 -22.09
N LEU A 105 9.32 21.24 -20.85
CA LEU A 105 9.61 22.42 -20.02
C LEU A 105 10.60 23.37 -20.72
N GLN A 106 11.66 22.84 -21.33
CA GLN A 106 12.62 23.67 -22.06
C GLN A 106 12.02 24.32 -23.32
N GLN A 107 11.17 23.58 -24.04
CA GLN A 107 10.47 24.13 -25.23
C GLN A 107 9.51 25.23 -24.84
N THR A 108 8.68 25.04 -23.82
CA THR A 108 7.74 26.08 -23.35
C THR A 108 8.46 27.27 -22.75
N LYS A 109 9.59 27.06 -22.07
CA LYS A 109 10.46 28.16 -21.61
C LYS A 109 10.99 29.02 -22.78
N ASN A 110 11.43 28.40 -23.87
CA ASN A 110 11.91 29.07 -25.04
C ASN A 110 10.76 29.85 -25.72
N ALA A 111 9.56 29.25 -25.82
CA ALA A 111 8.36 29.91 -26.34
C ALA A 111 7.96 31.13 -25.50
N LEU A 112 8.02 31.02 -24.18
CA LEU A 112 7.78 32.16 -23.28
C LEU A 112 8.80 33.29 -23.48
N ALA A 113 10.10 32.92 -23.64
CA ALA A 113 11.14 33.89 -23.90
C ALA A 113 10.92 34.61 -25.24
N GLN A 114 10.52 33.89 -26.28
CA GLN A 114 10.17 34.49 -27.58
C GLN A 114 8.95 35.41 -27.46
N ALA A 115 7.86 34.98 -26.82
CA ALA A 115 6.67 35.81 -26.62
C ALA A 115 6.98 37.05 -25.78
N SER A 116 7.91 36.96 -24.83
CA SER A 116 8.39 38.11 -24.05
C SER A 116 9.12 39.13 -24.90
N LEU A 117 9.97 38.69 -25.85
CA LEU A 117 10.64 39.57 -26.79
C LEU A 117 9.64 40.24 -27.75
N GLU A 118 8.68 39.47 -28.28
CA GLU A 118 7.61 39.99 -29.13
C GLU A 118 6.74 41.05 -28.40
N MET A 119 6.47 40.83 -27.10
CA MET A 119 5.79 41.80 -26.25
C MET A 119 6.60 43.09 -26.12
N GLN A 120 7.92 42.97 -25.91
CA GLN A 120 8.80 44.15 -25.86
C GLN A 120 8.80 44.92 -27.19
N ASP A 121 8.87 44.20 -28.32
CA ASP A 121 8.80 44.85 -29.66
C ASP A 121 7.49 45.58 -29.86
N VAL A 122 6.35 45.03 -29.43
CA VAL A 122 5.07 45.74 -29.49
C VAL A 122 5.07 47.00 -28.62
N LEU A 123 5.66 46.95 -27.42
CA LEU A 123 5.78 48.11 -26.52
C LEU A 123 6.67 49.19 -27.12
N ILE A 124 7.81 48.82 -27.70
CA ILE A 124 8.72 49.74 -28.40
C ILE A 124 8.01 50.41 -29.57
N GLY A 125 7.25 49.61 -30.35
CA GLY A 125 6.43 50.15 -31.46
C GLY A 125 5.34 51.15 -31.02
N GLN A 126 4.92 51.10 -29.75
CA GLN A 126 4.01 52.06 -29.14
C GLN A 126 4.73 53.25 -28.46
N GLY A 127 6.07 53.30 -28.52
CA GLY A 127 6.89 54.39 -27.97
C GLY A 127 7.24 54.19 -26.49
N TYR A 128 7.06 53.02 -25.92
CA TYR A 128 7.42 52.71 -24.53
C TYR A 128 8.76 52.01 -24.46
N ALA A 129 9.58 52.37 -23.48
CA ALA A 129 10.85 51.71 -23.23
C ALA A 129 10.64 50.43 -22.43
N PRO A 130 11.20 49.27 -22.85
CA PRO A 130 10.97 47.98 -22.21
C PRO A 130 11.58 47.87 -20.79
N ASP A 131 12.52 48.75 -20.46
CA ASP A 131 13.16 48.85 -19.14
C ASP A 131 12.34 49.60 -18.08
N LYS A 132 11.20 50.19 -18.49
CA LYS A 132 10.28 50.95 -17.61
C LYS A 132 8.84 50.47 -17.73
N PRO A 133 8.54 49.24 -17.33
CA PRO A 133 7.20 48.67 -17.45
C PRO A 133 6.15 49.46 -16.63
N GLU A 134 6.59 50.16 -15.58
CA GLU A 134 5.72 51.00 -14.73
C GLU A 134 5.17 52.25 -15.43
N ALA A 135 5.80 52.68 -16.53
CA ALA A 135 5.37 53.82 -17.32
C ALA A 135 4.35 53.43 -18.41
N VAL A 136 4.10 52.15 -18.60
CA VAL A 136 3.18 51.64 -19.63
C VAL A 136 1.75 51.63 -19.08
N PRO A 137 0.79 52.28 -19.74
CA PRO A 137 -0.63 52.20 -19.38
C PRO A 137 -1.14 50.76 -19.43
N ALA A 138 -2.08 50.43 -18.56
CA ALA A 138 -2.56 49.03 -18.42
C ALA A 138 -3.19 48.49 -19.72
N ASP A 139 -3.91 49.31 -20.43
CA ASP A 139 -4.53 48.98 -21.73
C ASP A 139 -3.50 48.69 -22.83
N VAL A 140 -2.40 49.43 -22.85
CA VAL A 140 -1.29 49.19 -23.79
C VAL A 140 -0.54 47.91 -23.41
N MET A 141 -0.34 47.68 -22.14
CA MET A 141 0.30 46.45 -21.66
C MET A 141 -0.56 45.23 -22.02
N GLU A 142 -1.86 45.26 -21.76
CA GLU A 142 -2.79 44.19 -22.12
C GLU A 142 -2.78 43.93 -23.64
N LEU A 143 -2.81 44.97 -24.45
CA LEU A 143 -2.71 44.85 -25.90
C LEU A 143 -1.39 44.18 -26.32
N ALA A 144 -0.28 44.52 -25.70
CA ALA A 144 1.03 43.94 -25.98
C ALA A 144 1.08 42.46 -25.60
N GLN A 145 0.54 42.10 -24.45
CA GLN A 145 0.44 40.70 -23.98
C GLN A 145 -0.41 39.86 -24.92
N VAL A 146 -1.56 40.36 -25.35
CA VAL A 146 -2.46 39.66 -26.28
C VAL A 146 -1.79 39.48 -27.65
N LYS A 147 -1.19 40.53 -28.20
CA LYS A 147 -0.55 40.46 -29.52
C LYS A 147 0.66 39.53 -29.58
N SER A 148 1.46 39.49 -28.52
CA SER A 148 2.63 38.62 -28.41
C SER A 148 2.31 37.17 -28.04
N GLY A 149 1.07 36.91 -27.60
CA GLY A 149 0.73 35.58 -27.03
C GLY A 149 1.42 35.28 -25.70
N TYR A 150 1.93 36.31 -24.99
CA TYR A 150 2.70 36.15 -23.77
C TYR A 150 1.95 35.35 -22.69
N GLU A 151 0.69 35.66 -22.42
CA GLU A 151 -0.11 35.00 -21.42
C GLU A 151 -0.33 33.49 -21.75
N GLN A 152 -0.51 33.18 -23.05
CA GLN A 152 -0.63 31.79 -23.50
C GLN A 152 0.68 31.05 -23.31
N ALA A 153 1.80 31.61 -23.70
CA ALA A 153 3.11 30.98 -23.55
C ALA A 153 3.47 30.82 -22.07
N LYS A 154 3.12 31.78 -21.22
CA LYS A 154 3.31 31.71 -19.77
C LYS A 154 2.50 30.58 -19.15
N ALA A 155 1.22 30.46 -19.48
CA ALA A 155 0.37 29.38 -18.98
C ALA A 155 0.89 28.00 -19.40
N GLN A 156 1.41 27.85 -20.62
CA GLN A 156 2.02 26.60 -21.10
C GLN A 156 3.31 26.26 -20.34
N TYR A 157 4.13 27.28 -20.06
CA TYR A 157 5.35 27.10 -19.27
C TYR A 157 5.03 26.66 -17.83
N GLU A 158 4.08 27.33 -17.17
CA GLU A 158 3.62 27.00 -15.81
C GLU A 158 3.05 25.59 -15.75
N LEU A 159 2.28 25.17 -16.75
CA LEU A 159 1.77 23.79 -16.84
C LEU A 159 2.91 22.78 -16.93
N ALA A 160 3.86 23.01 -17.85
CA ALA A 160 5.02 22.11 -18.01
C ALA A 160 5.89 22.04 -16.75
N GLN A 161 6.04 23.16 -16.04
CA GLN A 161 6.73 23.18 -14.74
C GLN A 161 6.01 22.32 -13.71
N HIS A 162 4.69 22.46 -13.61
CA HIS A 162 3.87 21.68 -12.69
C HIS A 162 3.91 20.17 -13.00
N GLU A 163 3.94 19.80 -14.30
CA GLU A 163 4.10 18.39 -14.72
C GLU A 163 5.44 17.80 -14.24
N VAL A 164 6.53 18.55 -14.33
CA VAL A 164 7.84 18.13 -13.82
C VAL A 164 7.82 17.96 -12.29
N GLU A 165 7.20 18.89 -11.57
CA GLU A 165 7.04 18.80 -10.12
C GLU A 165 6.24 17.57 -9.69
N GLN A 166 5.14 17.27 -10.40
CA GLN A 166 4.29 16.11 -10.13
C GLN A 166 4.90 14.77 -10.53
N ALA A 167 5.98 14.79 -11.31
CA ALA A 167 6.72 13.58 -11.65
C ALA A 167 7.57 13.03 -10.52
N THR A 168 7.65 13.73 -9.39
CA THR A 168 8.35 13.29 -8.18
C THR A 168 7.34 13.06 -7.05
N LEU A 169 7.25 11.82 -6.55
CA LEU A 169 6.45 11.51 -5.37
C LEU A 169 7.23 11.82 -4.10
N VAL A 170 6.59 12.55 -3.22
CA VAL A 170 7.14 12.90 -1.90
C VAL A 170 6.19 12.47 -0.79
N ALA A 171 6.74 12.17 0.39
CA ALA A 171 5.95 11.82 1.56
C ALA A 171 5.16 13.04 2.08
N PRO A 172 3.83 12.95 2.24
CA PRO A 172 3.03 14.06 2.73
C PRO A 172 3.18 14.30 4.24
N PHE A 173 3.58 13.27 4.99
CA PHE A 173 3.82 13.28 6.45
C PHE A 173 4.90 12.26 6.83
N ASP A 174 5.34 12.30 8.09
CA ASP A 174 6.29 11.32 8.63
C ASP A 174 5.60 9.98 8.83
N GLY A 175 6.19 8.89 8.30
CA GLY A 175 5.53 7.60 8.35
C GLY A 175 6.40 6.43 7.94
N ILE A 176 5.75 5.32 7.63
CA ILE A 176 6.38 4.10 7.12
C ILE A 176 5.71 3.74 5.80
N VAL A 177 6.54 3.46 4.79
CA VAL A 177 6.06 3.02 3.48
C VAL A 177 5.52 1.60 3.58
N ALA A 178 4.31 1.40 3.06
CA ALA A 178 3.67 0.09 2.96
C ALA A 178 3.01 -0.05 1.58
N ASN A 179 2.83 -1.29 1.12
CA ASN A 179 2.14 -1.60 -0.14
C ASN A 179 2.76 -0.93 -1.38
N LEU A 180 4.09 -0.83 -1.41
CA LEU A 180 4.80 -0.37 -2.59
C LEU A 180 4.77 -1.46 -3.67
N PHE A 181 4.09 -1.21 -4.78
CA PHE A 181 3.91 -2.17 -5.88
C PHE A 181 4.78 -1.86 -7.08
N ASP A 182 4.98 -0.59 -7.42
CA ASP A 182 5.75 -0.19 -8.58
C ASP A 182 7.25 -0.42 -8.40
N LYS A 183 7.88 -0.79 -9.49
CA LYS A 183 9.32 -1.05 -9.56
C LYS A 183 9.97 -0.05 -10.51
N ALA A 184 11.22 0.26 -10.26
CA ALA A 184 12.03 1.01 -11.21
C ALA A 184 11.94 0.35 -12.59
N HIS A 185 11.83 1.17 -13.63
CA HIS A 185 11.70 0.79 -15.05
C HIS A 185 10.34 0.19 -15.46
N SER A 186 9.34 0.16 -14.59
CA SER A 186 7.95 -0.09 -14.97
C SER A 186 7.28 1.18 -15.48
N LEU A 187 6.15 1.03 -16.19
CA LEU A 187 5.31 2.16 -16.54
C LEU A 187 4.49 2.55 -15.31
N ALA A 188 4.45 3.83 -14.97
CA ALA A 188 3.61 4.30 -13.87
C ALA A 188 2.13 4.14 -14.22
N ASN A 189 1.35 3.56 -13.32
CA ASN A 189 -0.10 3.47 -13.45
C ASN A 189 -0.75 4.64 -12.72
N THR A 190 -1.44 5.51 -13.47
CA THR A 190 -2.13 6.69 -12.87
C THR A 190 -3.41 6.34 -12.14
N GLY A 191 -3.92 5.11 -12.31
CA GLY A 191 -5.15 4.61 -11.69
C GLY A 191 -4.92 3.78 -10.42
N GLU A 192 -3.68 3.43 -10.10
CA GLU A 192 -3.32 2.63 -8.94
C GLU A 192 -2.32 3.36 -8.06
N PRO A 193 -2.35 3.16 -6.74
CA PRO A 193 -1.34 3.72 -5.85
C PRO A 193 0.04 3.17 -6.17
N PHE A 194 1.04 4.04 -6.03
CA PHE A 194 2.45 3.69 -6.17
C PHE A 194 2.94 2.74 -5.07
#